data_db3fde6b1941f19b2f79180f83f6635b
#
_entry.id   db3fde6b1941f19b2f79180f83f6635b
#
_cell.length_a   1.000
_cell.length_b   1.000
_cell.length_c   1.000
_cell.angle_alpha   90.00
_cell.angle_beta   90.00
_cell.angle_gamma   90.00
#
_symmetry.space_group_name_H-M   'P 1'
#
loop_
_entity.id
_entity.type
_entity.pdbx_description
1 polymer ?
#
loop_
_entity_poly.entity_id
_entity_poly.type
_entity_poly.pdbx_seq_one_letter_code
_entity_poly.pdbx_strand_id
1 'polypeptide(L)'
;MAPPVRYCVPGERLCSLEEGAAGSGTYTRHGYVCAALAGCLAKTSEDGALPVVSVVRDAESQLLPDVGAIVTCKVCSINSRFAKVHILYIGSTPLKSAFRGTIRREDIRATEKDKVEVYKSFRPGDIVLAKVICLGDMQFNYLLSTAENELGVVVAHSEAGAQMVPISWCEMQCTRTHSKELRKVARVQPEFLQT
;
A
#
# COMPACT_ATOMS: atom_id res chain seq x y z
N MET A 1 27.45 -12.06 20.03
CA MET A 1 27.99 -11.74 18.68
C MET A 1 27.01 -12.26 17.66
N ALA A 2 26.48 -11.42 16.79
CA ALA A 2 25.64 -11.87 15.69
C ALA A 2 26.49 -12.75 14.76
N PRO A 3 25.97 -13.87 14.19
CA PRO A 3 26.70 -14.69 13.26
C PRO A 3 27.07 -13.86 12.02
N PRO A 4 28.26 -14.10 11.43
CA PRO A 4 28.70 -13.35 10.26
C PRO A 4 27.69 -13.56 9.12
N VAL A 5 27.21 -12.44 8.55
CA VAL A 5 26.32 -12.45 7.41
C VAL A 5 27.09 -13.02 6.19
N ARG A 6 26.63 -14.14 5.65
CA ARG A 6 27.23 -14.75 4.45
C ARG A 6 26.47 -14.25 3.22
N TYR A 7 27.18 -13.62 2.29
CA TYR A 7 26.67 -13.23 0.97
C TYR A 7 26.87 -14.34 -0.02
N CYS A 8 25.90 -14.53 -0.89
CA CYS A 8 25.90 -15.55 -1.94
C CYS A 8 25.70 -14.91 -3.31
N VAL A 9 26.27 -15.53 -4.34
CA VAL A 9 26.08 -15.14 -5.74
C VAL A 9 25.23 -16.17 -6.48
N PRO A 10 24.48 -15.78 -7.54
CA PRO A 10 23.68 -16.71 -8.34
C PRO A 10 24.52 -17.88 -8.86
N GLY A 11 23.99 -19.10 -8.69
CA GLY A 11 24.67 -20.34 -9.07
C GLY A 11 25.59 -20.92 -7.99
N GLU A 12 25.86 -20.22 -6.90
CA GLU A 12 26.65 -20.74 -5.79
C GLU A 12 25.92 -21.90 -5.08
N ARG A 13 26.65 -22.98 -4.76
CA ARG A 13 26.12 -24.09 -3.96
C ARG A 13 26.08 -23.70 -2.48
N LEU A 14 24.92 -23.83 -1.86
CA LEU A 14 24.67 -23.41 -0.47
C LEU A 14 24.77 -24.60 0.49
N CYS A 15 24.12 -25.71 0.17
CA CYS A 15 24.12 -26.95 0.95
C CYS A 15 23.64 -28.13 0.11
N SER A 16 23.75 -29.36 0.63
CA SER A 16 23.09 -30.54 0.05
C SER A 16 21.61 -30.58 0.41
N LEU A 17 20.79 -31.29 -0.36
CA LEU A 17 19.37 -31.53 -0.05
C LEU A 17 19.16 -32.33 1.24
N GLU A 18 20.19 -33.06 1.70
CA GLU A 18 20.15 -33.79 2.99
C GLU A 18 20.35 -32.87 4.19
N GLU A 19 21.02 -31.72 3.98
CA GLU A 19 21.34 -30.74 5.04
C GLU A 19 20.32 -29.60 5.14
N GLY A 20 19.52 -29.37 4.07
CA GLY A 20 18.53 -28.29 4.08
C GLY A 20 17.59 -28.32 2.90
N ALA A 21 16.39 -27.78 3.11
CA ALA A 21 15.37 -27.61 2.10
C ALA A 21 15.56 -26.28 1.35
N ALA A 22 15.22 -26.27 0.04
CA ALA A 22 15.23 -25.04 -0.74
C ALA A 22 14.09 -24.10 -0.37
N GLY A 23 14.42 -22.86 -0.01
CA GLY A 23 13.48 -21.79 0.31
C GLY A 23 13.45 -20.69 -0.76
N SER A 24 12.97 -19.52 -0.36
CA SER A 24 12.90 -18.35 -1.25
C SER A 24 14.28 -17.94 -1.76
N GLY A 25 14.38 -17.57 -3.05
CA GLY A 25 15.64 -17.15 -3.66
C GLY A 25 16.66 -18.27 -3.89
N THR A 26 16.25 -19.54 -3.82
CA THR A 26 17.08 -20.71 -4.09
C THR A 26 16.42 -21.66 -5.08
N TYR A 27 17.20 -22.55 -5.68
CA TYR A 27 16.73 -23.63 -6.54
C TYR A 27 17.56 -24.90 -6.31
N THR A 28 17.02 -26.05 -6.68
CA THR A 28 17.71 -27.34 -6.55
C THR A 28 18.33 -27.78 -7.88
N ARG A 29 19.57 -28.22 -7.83
CA ARG A 29 20.27 -28.77 -9.00
C ARG A 29 21.26 -29.84 -8.56
N HIS A 30 21.19 -31.00 -9.20
CA HIS A 30 22.11 -32.14 -8.95
C HIS A 30 22.28 -32.53 -7.47
N GLY A 31 21.18 -32.51 -6.69
CA GLY A 31 21.22 -32.87 -5.27
C GLY A 31 21.70 -31.75 -4.33
N TYR A 32 21.93 -30.53 -4.85
CA TYR A 32 22.34 -29.38 -4.07
C TYR A 32 21.32 -28.25 -4.16
N VAL A 33 21.21 -27.48 -3.07
CA VAL A 33 20.52 -26.19 -3.04
C VAL A 33 21.48 -25.11 -3.51
N CYS A 34 21.10 -24.37 -4.54
CA CYS A 34 21.90 -23.30 -5.14
C CYS A 34 21.18 -21.94 -5.00
N ALA A 35 21.96 -20.88 -4.90
CA ALA A 35 21.43 -19.52 -4.90
C ALA A 35 20.90 -19.15 -6.30
N ALA A 36 19.65 -18.64 -6.35
CA ALA A 36 19.06 -18.06 -7.56
C ALA A 36 19.32 -16.56 -7.67
N LEU A 37 19.59 -15.91 -6.53
CA LEU A 37 19.77 -14.46 -6.38
C LEU A 37 21.10 -14.15 -5.71
N ALA A 38 21.62 -12.94 -5.94
CA ALA A 38 22.67 -12.37 -5.11
C ALA A 38 22.06 -11.76 -3.86
N GLY A 39 22.53 -12.14 -2.69
CA GLY A 39 21.97 -11.66 -1.42
C GLY A 39 22.55 -12.35 -0.19
N CYS A 40 21.93 -12.15 0.96
CA CYS A 40 22.32 -12.75 2.22
C CYS A 40 21.68 -14.13 2.41
N LEU A 41 22.48 -15.06 2.91
CA LEU A 41 22.01 -16.39 3.28
C LEU A 41 21.22 -16.31 4.59
N ALA A 42 19.96 -16.71 4.54
CA ALA A 42 19.12 -16.90 5.71
C ALA A 42 18.80 -18.38 5.88
N LYS A 43 18.99 -18.91 7.09
CA LYS A 43 18.59 -20.27 7.47
C LYS A 43 17.52 -20.19 8.52
N THR A 44 16.37 -20.77 8.24
CA THR A 44 15.25 -20.86 9.18
C THR A 44 15.06 -22.34 9.50
N SER A 45 15.22 -22.72 10.77
CA SER A 45 14.92 -24.08 11.24
C SER A 45 13.66 -24.01 12.10
N GLU A 46 12.65 -24.81 11.75
CA GLU A 46 11.53 -25.11 12.63
C GLU A 46 11.86 -26.38 13.38
N ASP A 47 11.39 -26.47 14.63
CA ASP A 47 11.71 -27.59 15.53
C ASP A 47 11.39 -28.95 14.89
N GLY A 48 12.44 -29.74 14.65
CA GLY A 48 12.34 -31.11 14.12
C GLY A 48 12.31 -31.26 12.60
N ALA A 49 12.36 -30.17 11.82
CA ALA A 49 12.43 -30.19 10.36
C ALA A 49 13.83 -29.82 9.84
N LEU A 50 14.10 -30.20 8.57
CA LEU A 50 15.33 -29.76 7.89
C LEU A 50 15.33 -28.22 7.77
N PRO A 51 16.47 -27.55 8.02
CA PRO A 51 16.55 -26.10 7.92
C PRO A 51 16.22 -25.64 6.49
N VAL A 52 15.33 -24.65 6.39
CA VAL A 52 15.01 -24.02 5.11
C VAL A 52 16.08 -22.97 4.81
N VAL A 53 16.74 -23.12 3.66
CA VAL A 53 17.82 -22.25 3.20
C VAL A 53 17.25 -21.27 2.19
N SER A 54 17.27 -19.99 2.50
CA SER A 54 16.76 -18.91 1.66
C SER A 54 17.85 -17.89 1.38
N VAL A 55 17.78 -17.23 0.21
CA VAL A 55 18.65 -16.08 -0.11
C VAL A 55 17.76 -14.84 -0.21
N VAL A 56 18.04 -13.86 0.65
CA VAL A 56 17.28 -12.62 0.77
C VAL A 56 18.14 -11.44 0.32
N ARG A 57 17.57 -10.54 -0.46
CA ARG A 57 18.20 -9.25 -0.79
C ARG A 57 17.85 -8.21 0.24
N ASP A 58 18.81 -7.63 0.91
CA ASP A 58 18.59 -6.62 1.95
C ASP A 58 17.97 -5.30 1.44
N ALA A 59 18.05 -5.01 0.14
CA ALA A 59 17.73 -3.69 -0.38
C ALA A 59 16.56 -3.66 -1.40
N GLU A 60 15.99 -4.78 -1.80
CA GLU A 60 15.12 -4.79 -2.99
C GLU A 60 13.84 -5.65 -2.88
N SER A 61 13.34 -5.92 -1.68
CA SER A 61 11.94 -6.33 -1.59
C SER A 61 11.10 -5.13 -2.00
N GLN A 62 10.79 -5.05 -3.30
CA GLN A 62 9.83 -4.08 -3.79
C GLN A 62 8.49 -4.47 -3.18
N LEU A 63 8.10 -3.71 -2.15
CA LEU A 63 6.84 -3.92 -1.50
C LEU A 63 5.74 -3.66 -2.54
N LEU A 64 4.93 -4.68 -2.82
CA LEU A 64 3.79 -4.59 -3.72
C LEU A 64 2.51 -4.51 -2.89
N PRO A 65 1.52 -3.71 -3.30
CA PRO A 65 0.24 -3.68 -2.63
C PRO A 65 -0.52 -4.99 -2.81
N ASP A 66 -0.77 -5.71 -1.71
CA ASP A 66 -1.58 -6.92 -1.71
C ASP A 66 -3.07 -6.58 -1.57
N VAL A 67 -3.95 -7.51 -1.99
CA VAL A 67 -5.40 -7.40 -1.79
C VAL A 67 -5.70 -7.36 -0.29
N GLY A 68 -6.50 -6.38 0.12
CA GLY A 68 -6.82 -6.12 1.52
C GLY A 68 -5.86 -5.16 2.24
N ALA A 69 -4.72 -4.82 1.65
CA ALA A 69 -3.78 -3.86 2.25
C ALA A 69 -4.37 -2.44 2.25
N ILE A 70 -4.10 -1.70 3.32
CA ILE A 70 -4.43 -0.27 3.42
C ILE A 70 -3.27 0.52 2.82
N VAL A 71 -3.59 1.39 1.89
CA VAL A 71 -2.63 2.20 1.14
C VAL A 71 -2.94 3.69 1.26
N THR A 72 -1.89 4.49 1.27
CA THR A 72 -2.02 5.96 1.21
C THR A 72 -1.78 6.41 -0.22
N CYS A 73 -2.75 7.12 -0.77
CA CYS A 73 -2.78 7.53 -2.16
C CYS A 73 -2.92 9.04 -2.30
N LYS A 74 -2.38 9.59 -3.38
CA LYS A 74 -2.64 10.96 -3.81
C LYS A 74 -3.58 10.94 -5.00
N VAL A 75 -4.67 11.73 -4.93
CA VAL A 75 -5.61 11.90 -6.04
C VAL A 75 -4.95 12.75 -7.13
N CYS A 76 -4.91 12.23 -8.35
CA CYS A 76 -4.33 12.91 -9.51
C CYS A 76 -5.38 13.56 -10.40
N SER A 77 -6.43 12.82 -10.70
CA SER A 77 -7.55 13.31 -11.50
C SER A 77 -8.84 12.64 -11.09
N ILE A 78 -9.95 13.33 -11.31
CA ILE A 78 -11.30 12.84 -11.02
C ILE A 78 -12.17 12.92 -12.27
N ASN A 79 -13.04 11.93 -12.41
CA ASN A 79 -14.11 11.89 -13.42
C ASN A 79 -15.43 11.61 -12.72
N SER A 80 -16.53 11.71 -13.43
CA SER A 80 -17.87 11.39 -12.89
C SER A 80 -18.04 9.95 -12.41
N ARG A 81 -17.24 9.01 -12.95
CA ARG A 81 -17.32 7.57 -12.66
C ARG A 81 -16.23 7.04 -11.75
N PHE A 82 -15.06 7.69 -11.71
CA PHE A 82 -13.91 7.22 -10.94
C PHE A 82 -12.92 8.35 -10.60
N ALA A 83 -12.08 8.11 -9.61
CA ALA A 83 -10.91 8.90 -9.29
C ALA A 83 -9.64 8.11 -9.62
N LYS A 84 -8.68 8.73 -10.31
CA LYS A 84 -7.34 8.18 -10.53
C LYS A 84 -6.41 8.64 -9.41
N VAL A 85 -5.68 7.72 -8.84
CA VAL A 85 -4.80 7.98 -7.72
C VAL A 85 -3.43 7.35 -7.94
N HIS A 86 -2.40 7.89 -7.29
CA HIS A 86 -1.09 7.28 -7.17
C HIS A 86 -0.91 6.76 -5.74
N ILE A 87 -0.59 5.49 -5.61
CA ILE A 87 -0.28 4.85 -4.33
C ILE A 87 1.15 5.24 -3.94
N LEU A 88 1.32 5.85 -2.77
CA LEU A 88 2.59 6.33 -2.28
C LEU A 88 3.13 5.49 -1.13
N TYR A 89 2.24 4.99 -0.25
CA TYR A 89 2.60 4.19 0.93
C TYR A 89 1.72 2.95 1.02
N ILE A 90 2.28 1.88 1.57
CA ILE A 90 1.55 0.70 2.04
C ILE A 90 1.70 0.67 3.56
N GLY A 91 0.59 0.87 4.29
CA GLY A 91 0.65 1.09 5.73
C GLY A 91 1.54 2.29 6.05
N SER A 92 2.64 2.05 6.78
CA SER A 92 3.65 3.06 7.15
C SER A 92 4.87 3.09 6.22
N THR A 93 4.99 2.16 5.28
CA THR A 93 6.18 2.01 4.44
C THR A 93 6.04 2.76 3.12
N PRO A 94 6.94 3.71 2.81
CA PRO A 94 6.93 4.42 1.54
C PRO A 94 7.33 3.48 0.38
N LEU A 95 6.68 3.65 -0.76
CA LEU A 95 7.01 2.95 -1.98
C LEU A 95 8.14 3.66 -2.74
N LYS A 96 9.07 2.90 -3.30
CA LYS A 96 10.15 3.44 -4.16
C LYS A 96 9.60 4.03 -5.46
N SER A 97 8.53 3.44 -6.00
CA SER A 97 7.81 3.92 -7.19
C SER A 97 6.31 3.98 -6.90
N ALA A 98 5.66 5.02 -7.38
CA ALA A 98 4.22 5.17 -7.23
C ALA A 98 3.48 4.21 -8.17
N PHE A 99 2.54 3.45 -7.63
CA PHE A 99 1.64 2.62 -8.43
C PHE A 99 0.36 3.39 -8.77
N ARG A 100 -0.23 3.06 -9.91
CA ARG A 100 -1.50 3.65 -10.33
C ARG A 100 -2.66 2.90 -9.70
N GLY A 101 -3.62 3.63 -9.17
CA GLY A 101 -4.85 3.09 -8.62
C GLY A 101 -6.08 3.83 -9.16
N THR A 102 -7.21 3.17 -9.06
CA THR A 102 -8.51 3.71 -9.44
C THR A 102 -9.52 3.44 -8.34
N ILE A 103 -10.25 4.47 -7.91
CA ILE A 103 -11.38 4.36 -6.99
C ILE A 103 -12.64 4.59 -7.81
N ARG A 104 -13.51 3.58 -7.91
CA ARG A 104 -14.79 3.69 -8.63
C ARG A 104 -15.81 4.42 -7.78
N ARG A 105 -16.78 5.07 -8.39
CA ARG A 105 -17.88 5.75 -7.71
C ARG A 105 -18.61 4.83 -6.71
N GLU A 106 -18.86 3.59 -7.09
CA GLU A 106 -19.52 2.56 -6.29
C GLU A 106 -18.70 2.07 -5.07
N ASP A 107 -17.39 2.30 -5.08
CA ASP A 107 -16.46 1.87 -4.04
C ASP A 107 -16.09 3.02 -3.06
N ILE A 108 -16.68 4.20 -3.22
CA ILE A 108 -16.42 5.35 -2.35
C ILE A 108 -17.12 5.21 -1.01
N ARG A 109 -18.38 4.74 -1.01
CA ARG A 109 -19.20 4.53 0.20
C ARG A 109 -19.83 3.15 0.18
N ALA A 110 -20.02 2.59 1.38
CA ALA A 110 -20.68 1.29 1.54
C ALA A 110 -22.18 1.36 1.24
N THR A 111 -22.82 2.47 1.63
CA THR A 111 -24.25 2.71 1.49
C THR A 111 -24.54 3.84 0.49
N GLU A 112 -25.77 3.86 -0.05
CA GLU A 112 -26.25 4.90 -0.98
C GLU A 112 -25.33 5.13 -2.19
N LYS A 113 -24.82 4.07 -2.77
CA LYS A 113 -23.83 4.09 -3.88
C LYS A 113 -24.30 4.91 -5.09
N ASP A 114 -25.60 4.93 -5.34
CA ASP A 114 -26.18 5.66 -6.48
C ASP A 114 -26.16 7.18 -6.32
N LYS A 115 -26.17 7.67 -5.06
CA LYS A 115 -26.13 9.10 -4.73
C LYS A 115 -24.72 9.67 -4.61
N VAL A 116 -23.70 8.80 -4.68
CA VAL A 116 -22.30 9.22 -4.52
C VAL A 116 -21.86 9.95 -5.78
N GLU A 117 -21.28 11.13 -5.56
CA GLU A 117 -20.62 11.93 -6.59
C GLU A 117 -19.12 12.02 -6.29
N VAL A 118 -18.30 11.65 -7.27
CA VAL A 118 -16.84 11.59 -7.10
C VAL A 118 -16.28 12.95 -6.72
N TYR A 119 -16.74 14.01 -7.35
CA TYR A 119 -16.25 15.38 -7.12
C TYR A 119 -16.62 15.96 -5.74
N LYS A 120 -17.69 15.44 -5.11
CA LYS A 120 -18.06 15.76 -3.72
C LYS A 120 -17.27 14.93 -2.69
N SER A 121 -16.59 13.90 -3.14
CA SER A 121 -15.86 12.98 -2.27
C SER A 121 -14.35 13.25 -2.29
N PHE A 122 -13.80 13.58 -3.43
CA PHE A 122 -12.37 13.79 -3.63
C PHE A 122 -12.09 15.00 -4.52
N ARG A 123 -10.93 15.63 -4.32
CA ARG A 123 -10.35 16.62 -5.23
C ARG A 123 -8.94 16.23 -5.65
N PRO A 124 -8.47 16.67 -6.82
CA PRO A 124 -7.07 16.48 -7.20
C PRO A 124 -6.14 17.10 -6.16
N GLY A 125 -5.11 16.35 -5.76
CA GLY A 125 -4.17 16.78 -4.71
C GLY A 125 -4.47 16.23 -3.32
N ASP A 126 -5.68 15.75 -3.05
CA ASP A 126 -6.05 15.16 -1.76
C ASP A 126 -5.25 13.88 -1.49
N ILE A 127 -4.89 13.67 -0.24
CA ILE A 127 -4.30 12.41 0.25
C ILE A 127 -5.39 11.58 0.87
N VAL A 128 -5.50 10.33 0.40
CA VAL A 128 -6.60 9.43 0.71
C VAL A 128 -6.07 8.10 1.24
N LEU A 129 -6.67 7.60 2.31
CA LEU A 129 -6.51 6.21 2.74
C LEU A 129 -7.52 5.34 2.00
N ALA A 130 -7.05 4.27 1.39
CA ALA A 130 -7.88 3.34 0.65
C ALA A 130 -7.44 1.90 0.89
N LYS A 131 -8.32 0.95 0.64
CA LYS A 131 -8.06 -0.48 0.72
C LYS A 131 -7.98 -1.08 -0.67
N VAL A 132 -7.00 -1.90 -0.92
CA VAL A 132 -6.85 -2.62 -2.19
C VAL A 132 -7.91 -3.72 -2.27
N ILE A 133 -8.79 -3.65 -3.28
CA ILE A 133 -9.83 -4.67 -3.54
C ILE A 133 -9.31 -5.74 -4.49
N CYS A 134 -8.65 -5.30 -5.55
CA CYS A 134 -8.19 -6.17 -6.62
C CYS A 134 -6.92 -5.60 -7.26
N LEU A 135 -6.05 -6.51 -7.67
CA LEU A 135 -4.95 -6.20 -8.58
C LEU A 135 -5.61 -6.02 -9.96
N GLY A 136 -5.62 -4.81 -10.45
CA GLY A 136 -6.29 -4.49 -11.71
C GLY A 136 -5.66 -5.20 -12.93
N ASP A 137 -6.36 -5.09 -14.06
CA ASP A 137 -5.97 -5.70 -15.33
C ASP A 137 -4.58 -5.24 -15.82
N MET A 138 -4.09 -5.87 -16.89
CA MET A 138 -2.78 -5.79 -17.54
C MET A 138 -2.04 -4.43 -17.60
N GLN A 139 -2.64 -3.34 -17.10
CA GLN A 139 -2.07 -2.00 -17.05
C GLN A 139 -1.60 -1.57 -15.65
N PHE A 140 -1.44 -2.48 -14.71
CA PHE A 140 -0.99 -2.19 -13.33
C PHE A 140 -1.84 -1.15 -12.59
N ASN A 141 -3.15 -1.10 -12.86
CA ASN A 141 -4.08 -0.23 -12.16
C ASN A 141 -4.75 -1.01 -11.02
N TYR A 142 -4.38 -0.70 -9.79
CA TYR A 142 -5.04 -1.27 -8.62
C TYR A 142 -6.45 -0.74 -8.47
N LEU A 143 -7.41 -1.61 -8.15
CA LEU A 143 -8.75 -1.19 -7.74
C LEU A 143 -8.75 -0.97 -6.23
N LEU A 144 -9.22 0.21 -5.83
CA LEU A 144 -9.20 0.66 -4.46
C LEU A 144 -10.61 1.01 -3.99
N SER A 145 -10.90 0.80 -2.71
CA SER A 145 -12.13 1.19 -2.04
C SER A 145 -11.87 2.11 -0.88
N THR A 146 -12.77 3.06 -0.68
CA THR A 146 -12.87 3.90 0.51
C THR A 146 -14.21 3.71 1.23
N ALA A 147 -14.87 2.56 1.02
CA ALA A 147 -16.21 2.28 1.53
C ALA A 147 -16.26 2.23 3.06
N GLU A 148 -15.20 1.78 3.71
CA GLU A 148 -15.11 1.73 5.17
C GLU A 148 -15.05 3.14 5.78
N ASN A 149 -15.57 3.31 7.01
CA ASN A 149 -15.63 4.62 7.67
C ASN A 149 -14.25 5.19 7.99
N GLU A 150 -13.26 4.32 8.21
CA GLU A 150 -11.88 4.72 8.52
C GLU A 150 -11.08 5.14 7.29
N LEU A 151 -11.62 4.88 6.10
CA LEU A 151 -10.99 5.18 4.81
C LEU A 151 -11.57 6.46 4.21
N GLY A 152 -10.77 7.18 3.47
CA GLY A 152 -11.15 8.43 2.81
C GLY A 152 -10.04 9.47 2.86
N VAL A 153 -10.42 10.73 2.72
CA VAL A 153 -9.47 11.87 2.72
C VAL A 153 -8.90 12.09 4.11
N VAL A 154 -7.56 12.13 4.20
CA VAL A 154 -6.81 12.43 5.43
C VAL A 154 -6.25 13.83 5.39
N VAL A 155 -5.69 14.23 4.25
CA VAL A 155 -5.12 15.56 4.04
C VAL A 155 -5.72 16.15 2.77
N ALA A 156 -6.26 17.35 2.88
CA ALA A 156 -6.76 18.13 1.76
C ALA A 156 -6.27 19.57 1.85
N HIS A 157 -6.17 20.23 0.70
CA HIS A 157 -5.86 21.63 0.61
C HIS A 157 -7.02 22.37 -0.07
N SER A 158 -7.34 23.56 0.44
CA SER A 158 -8.32 24.42 -0.18
C SER A 158 -7.77 25.07 -1.46
N GLU A 159 -8.62 25.68 -2.26
CA GLU A 159 -8.20 26.49 -3.43
C GLU A 159 -7.22 27.58 -3.05
N ALA A 160 -7.28 28.10 -1.82
CA ALA A 160 -6.34 29.08 -1.29
C ALA A 160 -4.98 28.48 -0.88
N GLY A 161 -4.75 27.17 -1.11
CA GLY A 161 -3.52 26.47 -0.76
C GLY A 161 -3.35 26.21 0.75
N ALA A 162 -4.35 26.49 1.58
CA ALA A 162 -4.30 26.21 3.00
C ALA A 162 -4.77 24.79 3.31
N GLN A 163 -4.19 24.20 4.34
CA GLN A 163 -4.61 22.88 4.82
C GLN A 163 -6.04 22.95 5.36
N MET A 164 -6.81 21.91 5.08
CA MET A 164 -8.17 21.78 5.57
C MET A 164 -8.21 20.83 6.78
N VAL A 165 -9.14 21.10 7.69
CA VAL A 165 -9.40 20.26 8.87
C VAL A 165 -10.77 19.59 8.74
N PRO A 166 -10.90 18.33 9.15
CA PRO A 166 -12.17 17.61 9.11
C PRO A 166 -13.12 18.16 10.21
N ILE A 167 -14.32 18.56 9.82
CA ILE A 167 -15.38 19.01 10.75
C ILE A 167 -16.49 17.97 10.85
N SER A 168 -16.64 17.12 9.85
CA SER A 168 -17.59 15.99 9.85
C SER A 168 -17.10 14.88 8.93
N TRP A 169 -17.84 13.78 8.86
CA TRP A 169 -17.54 12.65 7.94
C TRP A 169 -17.63 12.99 6.45
N CYS A 170 -18.26 14.09 6.11
CA CYS A 170 -18.51 14.51 4.72
C CYS A 170 -18.02 15.93 4.40
N GLU A 171 -17.50 16.65 5.39
CA GLU A 171 -17.07 18.04 5.22
C GLU A 171 -15.71 18.32 5.86
N MET A 172 -14.92 19.13 5.18
CA MET A 172 -13.68 19.70 5.69
C MET A 172 -13.75 21.23 5.59
N GLN A 173 -13.09 21.92 6.51
CA GLN A 173 -13.04 23.37 6.58
C GLN A 173 -11.62 23.89 6.37
N CYS A 174 -11.50 24.94 5.58
CA CYS A 174 -10.25 25.65 5.38
C CYS A 174 -9.86 26.44 6.64
N THR A 175 -8.63 26.30 7.10
CA THR A 175 -8.11 26.99 8.29
C THR A 175 -7.97 28.51 8.11
N ARG A 176 -7.88 28.98 6.87
CA ARG A 176 -7.70 30.42 6.55
C ARG A 176 -9.01 31.13 6.23
N THR A 177 -9.80 30.53 5.34
CA THR A 177 -11.01 31.18 4.80
C THR A 177 -12.28 30.72 5.51
N HIS A 178 -12.18 29.72 6.38
CA HIS A 178 -13.30 29.06 7.04
C HIS A 178 -14.38 28.52 6.09
N SER A 179 -14.08 28.47 4.78
CA SER A 179 -14.96 27.86 3.79
C SER A 179 -15.05 26.35 4.01
N LYS A 180 -16.26 25.81 3.87
CA LYS A 180 -16.53 24.38 4.00
C LYS A 180 -16.59 23.75 2.61
N GLU A 181 -15.95 22.60 2.46
CA GLU A 181 -15.96 21.82 1.22
C GLU A 181 -16.32 20.36 1.52
N LEU A 182 -17.09 19.79 0.62
CA LEU A 182 -17.46 18.37 0.72
C LEU A 182 -16.26 17.48 0.40
N ARG A 183 -16.01 16.50 1.27
CA ARG A 183 -15.03 15.42 1.09
C ARG A 183 -15.55 14.16 1.77
N LYS A 184 -15.17 12.99 1.26
CA LYS A 184 -15.34 11.74 1.99
C LYS A 184 -14.17 11.63 2.96
N VAL A 185 -14.37 12.12 4.19
CA VAL A 185 -13.33 12.18 5.21
C VAL A 185 -13.06 10.76 5.74
N ALA A 186 -11.78 10.46 6.01
CA ALA A 186 -11.38 9.29 6.77
C ALA A 186 -11.83 9.47 8.23
N ARG A 187 -11.18 8.86 9.17
CA ARG A 187 -11.51 9.00 10.58
C ARG A 187 -11.45 10.47 11.02
N VAL A 188 -12.58 10.99 11.53
CA VAL A 188 -12.63 12.31 12.16
C VAL A 188 -11.99 12.19 13.54
N GLN A 189 -10.94 12.97 13.79
CA GLN A 189 -10.34 13.04 15.13
C GLN A 189 -11.18 13.93 16.03
N PRO A 190 -11.51 13.49 17.27
CA PRO A 190 -12.36 14.26 18.19
C PRO A 190 -11.81 15.67 18.49
N GLU A 191 -10.49 15.84 18.42
CA GLU A 191 -9.81 17.11 18.67
C GLU A 191 -10.22 18.23 17.70
N PHE A 192 -10.65 17.89 16.49
CA PHE A 192 -11.11 18.86 15.48
C PHE A 192 -12.62 19.09 15.49
N LEU A 193 -13.36 18.35 16.32
CA LEU A 193 -14.82 18.51 16.48
C LEU A 193 -15.20 19.50 17.59
N GLN A 194 -14.22 20.05 18.30
CA GLN A 194 -14.45 21.02 19.35
C GLN A 194 -14.53 22.42 18.74
N THR A 195 -15.73 22.88 18.55
CA THR A 195 -16.10 24.30 18.46
C THR A 195 -17.16 24.59 19.50
#